data_34f8a4631cabe69ddd75b06c8cbdd817
#
_entry.id   34f8a4631cabe69ddd75b06c8cbdd817
#
_cell.length_a   1.000
_cell.length_b   1.000
_cell.length_c   1.000
_cell.angle_alpha   90.00
_cell.angle_beta   90.00
_cell.angle_gamma   90.00
#
_symmetry.space_group_name_H-M   'P 1'
#
loop_
_entity.id
_entity.type
_entity.pdbx_description
1 polymer ?
#
loop_
_entity_poly.entity_id
_entity_poly.type
_entity_poly.pdbx_seq_one_letter_code
_entity_poly.pdbx_strand_id
1 'polypeptide(L)'
;MPPDSRPGDLHGVVEQRLRQADQRYTAGRRAIISLLGSAGPVSIGDIADQLPGLPRSSAYRHLTDLETLGLVRRVTAGDEYTRFELAEDLTEHHHHLLCTGCGKVIDVTLPPGFEQDITSAISQLACPEGFQARGHRLDVFGTCADCQQASGAAGGH
;
A
#
# COMPACT_ATOMS: atom_id res chain seq x y z
N MET A 1 9.12 23.00 -9.14
CA MET A 1 7.85 22.55 -9.69
C MET A 1 7.83 21.04 -9.56
N PRO A 2 6.99 20.42 -8.73
CA PRO A 2 6.87 18.98 -8.74
C PRO A 2 6.31 18.56 -10.09
N PRO A 3 6.73 17.42 -10.65
CA PRO A 3 6.16 16.92 -11.88
C PRO A 3 4.67 16.66 -11.67
N ASP A 4 3.89 17.20 -12.58
CA ASP A 4 2.45 17.01 -12.69
C ASP A 4 2.16 15.49 -12.78
N SER A 5 1.81 14.89 -11.66
CA SER A 5 1.51 13.45 -11.55
C SER A 5 0.13 13.21 -12.18
N ARG A 6 0.10 13.18 -13.50
CA ARG A 6 -1.07 12.62 -14.20
C ARG A 6 -1.12 11.11 -13.93
N PRO A 7 -2.31 10.55 -13.63
CA PRO A 7 -2.46 9.11 -13.42
C PRO A 7 -2.20 8.25 -14.68
N GLY A 8 -1.50 8.78 -15.67
CA GLY A 8 -1.29 8.16 -16.97
C GLY A 8 0.08 7.54 -17.23
N ASP A 9 1.08 7.72 -16.37
CA ASP A 9 2.44 7.22 -16.66
C ASP A 9 3.13 6.55 -15.48
N LEU A 10 2.39 5.73 -14.74
CA LEU A 10 2.94 4.92 -13.64
C LEU A 10 4.20 4.15 -14.09
N HIS A 11 4.14 3.48 -15.24
CA HIS A 11 5.25 2.69 -15.75
C HIS A 11 6.45 3.53 -16.14
N GLY A 12 6.27 4.72 -16.68
CA GLY A 12 7.35 5.64 -17.00
C GLY A 12 8.08 6.15 -15.76
N VAL A 13 7.33 6.51 -14.71
CA VAL A 13 7.92 6.93 -13.43
C VAL A 13 8.70 5.78 -12.79
N VAL A 14 8.13 4.59 -12.76
CA VAL A 14 8.81 3.39 -12.21
C VAL A 14 10.08 3.06 -13.01
N GLU A 15 9.99 3.08 -14.33
CA GLU A 15 11.15 2.82 -15.20
C GLU A 15 12.28 3.81 -14.98
N GLN A 16 11.95 5.10 -14.86
CA GLN A 16 12.92 6.15 -14.59
C GLN A 16 13.63 5.92 -13.24
N ARG A 17 12.89 5.60 -12.18
CA ARG A 17 13.48 5.33 -10.85
C ARG A 17 14.37 4.09 -10.85
N LEU A 18 13.93 3.02 -11.51
CA LEU A 18 14.73 1.81 -11.66
C LEU A 18 16.03 2.11 -12.41
N ARG A 19 15.97 2.87 -13.49
CA ARG A 19 17.14 3.27 -14.27
C ARG A 19 18.13 4.11 -13.46
N GLN A 20 17.64 5.03 -12.63
CA GLN A 20 18.47 5.82 -11.72
C GLN A 20 19.20 4.97 -10.67
N ALA A 21 18.64 3.79 -10.35
CA ALA A 21 19.23 2.82 -9.43
C ALA A 21 20.00 1.69 -10.14
N ASP A 22 20.32 1.85 -11.43
CA ASP A 22 20.96 0.82 -12.27
C ASP A 22 20.20 -0.52 -12.28
N GLN A 23 18.89 -0.46 -12.16
CA GLN A 23 18.00 -1.62 -12.14
C GLN A 23 17.19 -1.74 -13.44
N ARG A 24 16.97 -2.98 -13.86
CA ARG A 24 16.16 -3.27 -15.06
C ARG A 24 14.68 -3.33 -14.72
N TYR A 25 13.85 -2.75 -15.57
CA TYR A 25 12.40 -2.92 -15.51
C TYR A 25 11.96 -4.18 -16.26
N THR A 26 12.13 -5.32 -15.60
CA THR A 26 11.82 -6.63 -16.17
C THR A 26 10.32 -6.86 -16.33
N ALA A 27 9.95 -7.85 -17.16
CA ALA A 27 8.54 -8.24 -17.34
C ALA A 27 7.85 -8.64 -16.02
N GLY A 28 8.56 -9.34 -15.13
CA GLY A 28 8.04 -9.71 -13.81
C GLY A 28 7.76 -8.50 -12.91
N ARG A 29 8.69 -7.53 -12.86
CA ARG A 29 8.49 -6.28 -12.12
C ARG A 29 7.34 -5.47 -12.69
N ARG A 30 7.25 -5.39 -14.02
CA ARG A 30 6.15 -4.68 -14.72
C ARG A 30 4.80 -5.30 -14.40
N ALA A 31 4.70 -6.63 -14.40
CA ALA A 31 3.47 -7.34 -14.05
C ALA A 31 3.04 -7.08 -12.60
N ILE A 32 3.99 -7.08 -11.66
CA ILE A 32 3.71 -6.73 -10.25
C ILE A 32 3.21 -5.27 -10.14
N ILE A 33 3.89 -4.32 -10.73
CA ILE A 33 3.49 -2.90 -10.70
C ILE A 33 2.09 -2.70 -11.30
N SER A 34 1.79 -3.35 -12.43
CA SER A 34 0.46 -3.31 -13.03
C SER A 34 -0.62 -3.87 -12.10
N LEU A 35 -0.34 -5.00 -11.45
CA LEU A 35 -1.26 -5.62 -10.50
C LEU A 35 -1.52 -4.72 -9.29
N LEU A 36 -0.46 -4.19 -8.68
CA LEU A 36 -0.58 -3.28 -7.53
C LEU A 36 -1.33 -1.99 -7.89
N GLY A 37 -1.13 -1.48 -9.11
CA GLY A 37 -1.83 -0.28 -9.59
C GLY A 37 -3.32 -0.48 -9.83
N SER A 38 -3.77 -1.70 -10.13
CA SER A 38 -5.17 -2.02 -10.44
C SER A 38 -5.94 -2.63 -9.27
N ALA A 39 -5.29 -3.43 -8.43
CA ALA A 39 -5.94 -4.20 -7.39
C ALA A 39 -5.77 -3.60 -5.97
N GLY A 40 -4.91 -2.60 -5.81
CA GLY A 40 -4.55 -2.05 -4.49
C GLY A 40 -3.67 -3.01 -3.69
N PRO A 41 -3.75 -3.03 -2.35
CA PRO A 41 -2.94 -3.89 -1.52
C PRO A 41 -3.23 -5.38 -1.76
N VAL A 42 -2.21 -6.14 -2.14
CA VAL A 42 -2.32 -7.58 -2.44
C VAL A 42 -1.31 -8.38 -1.64
N SER A 43 -1.69 -9.60 -1.25
CA SER A 43 -0.79 -10.55 -0.62
C SER A 43 0.10 -11.26 -1.63
N ILE A 44 1.13 -11.95 -1.16
CA ILE A 44 1.96 -12.80 -2.03
C ILE A 44 1.14 -13.96 -2.63
N GLY A 45 0.10 -14.41 -1.93
CA GLY A 45 -0.84 -15.41 -2.44
C GLY A 45 -1.64 -14.87 -3.63
N ASP A 46 -2.18 -13.66 -3.51
CA ASP A 46 -2.92 -13.01 -4.60
C ASP A 46 -2.02 -12.81 -5.84
N ILE A 47 -0.75 -12.43 -5.61
CA ILE A 47 0.22 -12.29 -6.71
C ILE A 47 0.45 -13.64 -7.41
N ALA A 48 0.63 -14.71 -6.65
CA ALA A 48 0.82 -16.04 -7.21
C ALA A 48 -0.39 -16.52 -8.02
N ASP A 49 -1.60 -16.22 -7.55
CA ASP A 49 -2.84 -16.61 -8.22
C ASP A 49 -3.10 -15.79 -9.51
N GLN A 50 -2.79 -14.51 -9.48
CA GLN A 50 -3.05 -13.60 -10.60
C GLN A 50 -1.90 -13.54 -11.62
N LEU A 51 -0.70 -13.92 -11.22
CA LEU A 51 0.50 -13.98 -12.06
C LEU A 51 1.11 -15.40 -12.06
N PRO A 52 0.39 -16.41 -12.57
CA PRO A 52 0.83 -17.82 -12.49
C PRO A 52 2.14 -18.09 -13.22
N GLY A 53 2.54 -17.23 -14.17
CA GLY A 53 3.82 -17.31 -14.87
C GLY A 53 5.01 -16.75 -14.06
N LEU A 54 4.77 -16.14 -12.90
CA LEU A 54 5.81 -15.59 -12.04
C LEU A 54 6.05 -16.50 -10.83
N PRO A 55 7.21 -17.17 -10.74
CA PRO A 55 7.52 -17.99 -9.57
C PRO A 55 7.44 -17.19 -8.27
N ARG A 56 6.91 -17.78 -7.22
CA ARG A 56 6.71 -17.12 -5.91
C ARG A 56 8.02 -16.55 -5.34
N SER A 57 9.12 -17.29 -5.49
CA SER A 57 10.46 -16.82 -5.09
C SER A 57 10.92 -15.58 -5.84
N SER A 58 10.59 -15.51 -7.14
CA SER A 58 10.88 -14.34 -7.97
C SER A 58 10.01 -13.15 -7.57
N ALA A 59 8.73 -13.39 -7.26
CA ALA A 59 7.83 -12.35 -6.78
C ALA A 59 8.33 -11.72 -5.47
N TYR A 60 8.75 -12.53 -4.50
CA TYR A 60 9.35 -12.04 -3.26
C TYR A 60 10.59 -11.17 -3.51
N ARG A 61 11.50 -11.63 -4.36
CA ARG A 61 12.72 -10.88 -4.71
C ARG A 61 12.37 -9.55 -5.38
N HIS A 62 11.46 -9.56 -6.33
CA HIS A 62 11.02 -8.33 -7.00
C HIS A 62 10.36 -7.34 -6.03
N LEU A 63 9.50 -7.83 -5.15
CA LEU A 63 8.87 -6.98 -4.13
C LEU A 63 9.89 -6.38 -3.17
N THR A 64 10.88 -7.16 -2.72
CA THR A 64 11.96 -6.67 -1.84
C THR A 64 12.80 -5.60 -2.54
N ASP A 65 13.16 -5.81 -3.81
CA ASP A 65 13.90 -4.81 -4.59
C ASP A 65 13.09 -3.53 -4.78
N LEU A 66 11.81 -3.66 -5.15
CA LEU A 66 10.91 -2.52 -5.35
C LEU A 66 10.64 -1.76 -4.04
N GLU A 67 10.54 -2.46 -2.91
CA GLU A 67 10.41 -1.87 -1.59
C GLU A 67 11.67 -1.09 -1.19
N THR A 68 12.84 -1.66 -1.41
CA THR A 68 14.14 -0.99 -1.17
C THR A 68 14.28 0.30 -1.97
N LEU A 69 13.72 0.34 -3.16
CA LEU A 69 13.71 1.52 -4.04
C LEU A 69 12.58 2.51 -3.72
N GLY A 70 11.75 2.22 -2.71
CA GLY A 70 10.63 3.07 -2.34
C GLY A 70 9.51 3.13 -3.38
N LEU A 71 9.38 2.10 -4.24
CA LEU A 71 8.32 1.98 -5.24
C LEU A 71 7.11 1.19 -4.74
N VAL A 72 7.35 0.30 -3.78
CA VAL A 72 6.35 -0.55 -3.13
C VAL A 72 6.50 -0.43 -1.61
N ARG A 73 5.41 -0.54 -0.89
CA ARG A 73 5.41 -0.59 0.58
C ARG A 73 4.59 -1.76 1.08
N ARG A 74 4.86 -2.15 2.33
CA ARG A 74 4.09 -3.18 3.03
C ARG A 74 2.97 -2.55 3.84
N VAL A 75 1.82 -3.21 3.81
CA VAL A 75 0.68 -2.94 4.70
C VAL A 75 0.45 -4.21 5.51
N THR A 76 0.55 -4.11 6.82
CA THR A 76 0.45 -5.27 7.72
C THR A 76 -0.77 -5.14 8.61
N ALA A 77 -1.65 -6.13 8.54
CA ALA A 77 -2.80 -6.27 9.42
C ALA A 77 -2.52 -7.39 10.46
N GLY A 78 -1.83 -7.04 11.55
CA GLY A 78 -1.33 -8.02 12.51
C GLY A 78 -0.10 -8.79 12.00
N ASP A 79 0.33 -9.82 12.76
CA ASP A 79 1.58 -10.53 12.46
C ASP A 79 1.49 -11.50 11.27
N GLU A 80 0.28 -11.90 10.88
CA GLU A 80 0.05 -12.95 9.88
C GLU A 80 -0.29 -12.44 8.47
N TYR A 81 -0.70 -11.16 8.35
CA TYR A 81 -1.24 -10.64 7.09
C TYR A 81 -0.39 -9.48 6.57
N THR A 82 0.52 -9.80 5.67
CA THR A 82 1.29 -8.80 4.93
C THR A 82 0.75 -8.66 3.51
N ARG A 83 0.47 -7.43 3.12
CA ARG A 83 0.11 -7.04 1.76
C ARG A 83 1.09 -6.02 1.22
N PHE A 84 1.12 -5.90 -0.09
CA PHE A 84 1.99 -4.98 -0.80
C PHE A 84 1.13 -4.03 -1.63
N GLU A 85 1.54 -2.78 -1.68
CA GLU A 85 0.90 -1.75 -2.50
C GLU A 85 1.96 -0.82 -3.10
N LEU A 86 1.56 -0.01 -4.06
CA LEU A 86 2.44 1.05 -4.57
C LEU A 86 2.74 2.08 -3.48
N ALA A 87 3.92 2.67 -3.53
CA ALA A 87 4.28 3.78 -2.67
C ALA A 87 3.32 4.96 -2.89
N GLU A 88 3.08 5.74 -1.85
CA GLU A 88 2.07 6.80 -1.83
C GLU A 88 2.30 7.89 -2.89
N ASP A 89 3.55 8.17 -3.23
CA ASP A 89 3.91 9.15 -4.26
C ASP A 89 3.67 8.64 -5.69
N LEU A 90 3.29 7.37 -5.84
CA LEU A 90 2.85 6.76 -7.11
C LEU A 90 1.32 6.62 -7.20
N THR A 91 0.60 6.95 -6.13
CA THR A 91 -0.86 6.81 -6.01
C THR A 91 -1.46 8.08 -5.42
N GLU A 92 -2.79 8.17 -5.37
CA GLU A 92 -3.47 9.20 -4.59
C GLU A 92 -3.34 8.89 -3.09
N HIS A 93 -3.33 9.94 -2.26
CA HIS A 93 -3.30 9.80 -0.81
C HIS A 93 -4.54 9.05 -0.31
N HIS A 94 -4.34 7.99 0.44
CA HIS A 94 -5.40 7.16 1.00
C HIS A 94 -4.98 6.56 2.34
N HIS A 95 -5.96 6.03 3.05
CA HIS A 95 -5.81 5.37 4.34
C HIS A 95 -6.36 3.95 4.27
N HIS A 96 -6.14 3.14 5.30
CA HIS A 96 -6.57 1.76 5.30
C HIS A 96 -7.46 1.41 6.49
N LEU A 97 -8.48 0.60 6.23
CA LEU A 97 -9.16 -0.20 7.23
C LEU A 97 -8.63 -1.64 7.12
N LEU A 98 -8.05 -2.15 8.20
CA LEU A 98 -7.39 -3.46 8.22
C LEU A 98 -8.16 -4.42 9.13
N CYS A 99 -8.59 -5.54 8.57
CA CYS A 99 -9.23 -6.59 9.34
C CYS A 99 -8.18 -7.50 9.97
N THR A 100 -8.13 -7.55 11.30
CA THR A 100 -7.24 -8.44 12.04
C THR A 100 -7.69 -9.91 12.02
N GLY A 101 -8.94 -10.18 11.61
CA GLY A 101 -9.48 -11.53 11.52
C GLY A 101 -9.13 -12.27 10.22
N CYS A 102 -9.14 -11.58 9.08
CA CYS A 102 -8.87 -12.20 7.78
C CYS A 102 -7.83 -11.48 6.92
N GLY A 103 -7.22 -10.40 7.41
CA GLY A 103 -6.22 -9.63 6.68
C GLY A 103 -6.77 -8.78 5.52
N LYS A 104 -8.10 -8.64 5.41
CA LYS A 104 -8.71 -7.78 4.39
C LYS A 104 -8.27 -6.33 4.60
N VAL A 105 -7.85 -5.67 3.54
CA VAL A 105 -7.51 -4.25 3.52
C VAL A 105 -8.50 -3.52 2.63
N ILE A 106 -9.01 -2.41 3.12
CA ILE A 106 -9.94 -1.53 2.40
C ILE A 106 -9.30 -0.16 2.34
N ASP A 107 -9.08 0.35 1.13
CA ASP A 107 -8.61 1.71 0.92
C ASP A 107 -9.75 2.70 1.14
N VAL A 108 -9.47 3.73 1.90
CA VAL A 108 -10.44 4.80 2.20
C VAL A 108 -9.78 6.16 2.05
N THR A 109 -10.56 7.12 1.58
CA THR A 109 -10.17 8.53 1.53
C THR A 109 -10.96 9.29 2.58
N LEU A 110 -10.29 10.12 3.37
CA LEU A 110 -10.97 10.99 4.31
C LEU A 110 -11.57 12.20 3.60
N PRO A 111 -12.68 12.75 4.11
CA PRO A 111 -13.18 14.04 3.63
C PRO A 111 -12.10 15.12 3.75
N PRO A 112 -12.00 16.07 2.79
CA PRO A 112 -10.92 17.08 2.76
C PRO A 112 -10.76 17.88 4.06
N GLY A 113 -11.87 18.15 4.78
CA GLY A 113 -11.84 18.84 6.07
C GLY A 113 -11.12 18.05 7.16
N PHE A 114 -11.38 16.75 7.26
CA PHE A 114 -10.68 15.86 8.19
C PHE A 114 -9.20 15.71 7.85
N GLU A 115 -8.87 15.65 6.59
CA GLU A 115 -7.48 15.55 6.13
C GLU A 115 -6.68 16.79 6.55
N GLN A 116 -7.28 17.98 6.42
CA GLN A 116 -6.69 19.24 6.86
C GLN A 116 -6.54 19.30 8.38
N ASP A 117 -7.52 18.83 9.14
CA ASP A 117 -7.48 18.79 10.60
C ASP A 117 -6.35 17.89 11.11
N ILE A 118 -6.18 16.71 10.51
CA ILE A 118 -5.09 15.78 10.83
C ILE A 118 -3.74 16.43 10.51
N THR A 119 -3.59 17.04 9.34
CA THR A 119 -2.37 17.72 8.93
C THR A 119 -2.01 18.86 9.87
N SER A 120 -3.01 19.65 10.29
CA SER A 120 -2.84 20.74 11.25
C SER A 120 -2.44 20.22 12.63
N ALA A 121 -3.08 19.16 13.11
CA ALA A 121 -2.74 18.54 14.39
C ALA A 121 -1.32 17.98 14.39
N ILE A 122 -0.90 17.31 13.33
CA ILE A 122 0.47 16.82 13.17
C ILE A 122 1.46 17.98 13.20
N SER A 123 1.18 19.06 12.51
CA SER A 123 2.06 20.25 12.50
C SER A 123 2.22 20.88 13.90
N GLN A 124 1.12 20.95 14.66
CA GLN A 124 1.15 21.46 16.03
C GLN A 124 1.96 20.56 16.97
N LEU A 125 1.91 19.25 16.79
CA LEU A 125 2.71 18.29 17.58
C LEU A 125 4.19 18.31 17.18
N ALA A 126 4.48 18.47 15.90
CA ALA A 126 5.83 18.39 15.36
C ALA A 126 6.64 19.68 15.60
N CYS A 127 5.99 20.84 15.52
CA CYS A 127 6.66 22.14 15.59
C CYS A 127 7.45 22.35 16.90
N PRO A 128 6.93 22.08 18.11
CA PRO A 128 7.70 22.25 19.35
C PRO A 128 8.94 21.35 19.43
N GLU A 129 8.92 20.22 18.74
CA GLU A 129 10.02 19.26 18.69
C GLU A 129 11.06 19.59 17.60
N GLY A 130 10.89 20.67 16.86
CA GLY A 130 11.72 21.02 15.71
C GLY A 130 11.61 19.99 14.57
N PHE A 131 10.51 19.22 14.52
CA PHE A 131 10.29 18.16 13.57
C PHE A 131 9.51 18.66 12.35
N GLN A 132 10.02 18.39 11.16
CA GLN A 132 9.35 18.70 9.91
C GLN A 132 8.60 17.47 9.39
N ALA A 133 7.29 17.42 9.64
CA ALA A 133 6.43 16.37 9.07
C ALA A 133 6.29 16.56 7.55
N ARG A 134 6.41 15.46 6.80
CA ARG A 134 6.26 15.44 5.33
C ARG A 134 5.04 14.67 4.88
N GLY A 135 4.37 13.97 5.77
CA GLY A 135 3.19 13.17 5.50
C GLY A 135 2.77 12.38 6.74
N HIS A 136 1.69 11.67 6.61
CA HIS A 136 1.17 10.79 7.66
C HIS A 136 0.56 9.53 7.05
N ARG A 137 0.37 8.52 7.90
CA ARG A 137 -0.39 7.31 7.57
C ARG A 137 -1.42 7.09 8.65
N LEU A 138 -2.62 6.70 8.25
CA LEU A 138 -3.68 6.29 9.15
C LEU A 138 -4.12 4.88 8.78
N ASP A 139 -3.82 3.93 9.65
CA ASP A 139 -4.25 2.55 9.55
C ASP A 139 -5.20 2.25 10.71
N VAL A 140 -6.45 1.91 10.40
CA VAL A 140 -7.48 1.58 11.39
C VAL A 140 -7.63 0.07 11.45
N PHE A 141 -7.40 -0.51 12.61
CA PHE A 141 -7.49 -1.94 12.86
C PHE A 141 -8.88 -2.29 13.42
N GLY A 142 -9.45 -3.38 12.93
CA GLY A 142 -10.77 -3.81 13.37
C GLY A 142 -11.17 -5.16 12.78
N THR A 143 -12.46 -5.40 12.70
CA THR A 143 -13.06 -6.64 12.17
C THR A 143 -14.02 -6.30 11.03
N CYS A 144 -13.81 -6.86 9.85
CA CYS A 144 -14.69 -6.65 8.70
C CYS A 144 -16.07 -7.31 8.90
N ALA A 145 -17.04 -6.92 8.09
CA ALA A 145 -18.42 -7.41 8.20
C ALA A 145 -18.51 -8.95 8.11
N ASP A 146 -17.75 -9.55 7.22
CA ASP A 146 -17.73 -11.01 7.05
C ASP A 146 -17.23 -11.73 8.31
N CYS A 147 -16.17 -11.21 8.94
CA CYS A 147 -15.63 -11.76 10.18
C CYS A 147 -16.53 -11.50 11.39
N GLN A 148 -17.24 -10.36 11.44
CA GLN A 148 -18.24 -10.09 12.48
C GLN A 148 -19.40 -11.08 12.41
N GLN A 149 -19.91 -11.36 11.20
CA GLN A 149 -20.99 -12.33 10.98
C GLN A 149 -20.55 -13.75 11.36
N ALA A 150 -19.33 -14.16 10.98
CA ALA A 150 -18.78 -15.45 11.34
C ALA A 150 -18.63 -15.63 12.85
N SER A 151 -18.25 -14.58 13.59
CA SER A 151 -18.13 -14.59 15.06
C SER A 151 -19.51 -14.58 15.75
N GLY A 152 -20.50 -13.89 15.19
CA GLY A 152 -21.88 -13.86 15.69
C GLY A 152 -22.62 -15.19 15.53
N ALA A 153 -22.32 -15.96 14.49
CA ALA A 153 -22.89 -17.29 14.24
C ALA A 153 -22.35 -18.37 15.21
N ALA A 154 -21.18 -18.15 15.82
CA ALA A 154 -20.56 -19.07 16.81
C ALA A 154 -21.08 -18.86 18.24
N GLY A 155 -21.84 -17.81 18.54
CA GLY A 155 -22.35 -17.45 19.87
C GLY A 155 -23.79 -17.88 20.16
N GLY A 156 -24.41 -18.67 19.30
CA GLY A 156 -25.80 -19.13 19.44
C GLY A 156 -25.92 -20.61 19.83
N HIS A 157 -25.59 -20.93 21.09
CA HIS A 157 -26.03 -22.16 21.76
C HIS A 157 -26.24 -21.88 23.24
#